data_d54877deae6e90d3b529e6023c6b9aec
#
_entry.id   d54877deae6e90d3b529e6023c6b9aec
#
_cell.length_a   1.000
_cell.length_b   1.000
_cell.length_c   1.000
_cell.angle_alpha   90.00
_cell.angle_beta   90.00
_cell.angle_gamma   90.00
#
_symmetry.space_group_name_H-M   'P 1'
#
loop_
_entity.id
_entity.type
_entity.pdbx_description
1 polymer ?
#
loop_
_entity_poly.entity_id
_entity_poly.type
_entity_poly.pdbx_seq_one_letter_code
_entity_poly.pdbx_strand_id
1 'polypeptide(L)'
;FDALGSKGSIVTYTNYEEGIIKKLAEELPHHSERLLATLDRIKDMHKIISKQYYHPGFHGSFSLKYVAPALLPEMSYENLTVQEGQQAGLEYLRMIDPATSPEEKERIKDALLAYCGQDTLVMVKVREELLKLF
;
A
#
# COMPACT_ATOMS: atom_id res chain seq x y z
N PHE A 1 -14.04 -1.12 8.74
CA PHE A 1 -14.76 -2.31 8.25
C PHE A 1 -15.83 -1.98 7.20
N ASP A 2 -16.57 -0.89 7.37
CA ASP A 2 -17.68 -0.55 6.47
C ASP A 2 -17.18 -0.33 5.02
N ALA A 3 -16.03 0.31 4.85
CA ALA A 3 -15.39 0.52 3.55
C ALA A 3 -14.98 -0.79 2.84
N LEU A 4 -14.68 -1.86 3.59
CA LEU A 4 -14.25 -3.14 3.03
C LEU A 4 -15.44 -4.05 2.66
N GLY A 5 -16.64 -3.74 3.12
CA GLY A 5 -17.80 -4.60 2.99
C GLY A 5 -17.58 -6.02 3.54
N SER A 6 -18.53 -6.91 3.31
CA SER A 6 -18.48 -8.30 3.79
C SER A 6 -18.07 -9.32 2.72
N LYS A 7 -17.93 -8.91 1.45
CA LYS A 7 -17.69 -9.81 0.31
C LYS A 7 -16.58 -9.26 -0.60
N GLY A 8 -16.05 -10.14 -1.44
CA GLY A 8 -15.01 -9.80 -2.41
C GLY A 8 -13.60 -9.92 -1.85
N SER A 9 -12.60 -9.90 -2.73
CA SER A 9 -11.19 -9.96 -2.38
C SER A 9 -10.67 -8.58 -1.94
N ILE A 10 -9.74 -8.59 -0.99
CA ILE A 10 -8.96 -7.44 -0.57
C ILE A 10 -7.57 -7.60 -1.19
N VAL A 11 -7.22 -6.72 -2.11
CA VAL A 11 -5.93 -6.79 -2.79
C VAL A 11 -4.90 -6.00 -1.99
N THR A 12 -3.77 -6.63 -1.71
CA THR A 12 -2.61 -6.03 -1.03
C THR A 12 -1.36 -6.18 -1.90
N TYR A 13 -0.31 -5.48 -1.52
CA TYR A 13 1.02 -5.67 -2.11
C TYR A 13 2.00 -6.06 -1.00
N THR A 14 2.48 -7.28 -1.04
CA THR A 14 3.21 -7.99 0.03
C THR A 14 2.30 -8.46 1.20
N ASN A 15 2.92 -8.99 2.25
CA ASN A 15 2.26 -9.49 3.45
C ASN A 15 2.21 -8.47 4.59
N TYR A 16 2.51 -7.20 4.31
CA TYR A 16 2.58 -6.16 5.35
C TYR A 16 1.23 -5.97 6.05
N GLU A 17 0.16 -5.80 5.28
CA GLU A 17 -1.20 -5.60 5.81
C GLU A 17 -1.68 -6.83 6.60
N GLU A 18 -1.33 -8.03 6.16
CA GLU A 18 -1.64 -9.27 6.89
C GLU A 18 -1.01 -9.26 8.28
N GLY A 19 0.26 -8.84 8.38
CA GLY A 19 0.97 -8.71 9.66
C GLY A 19 0.33 -7.67 10.59
N ILE A 20 -0.05 -6.51 10.05
CA ILE A 20 -0.72 -5.46 10.81
C ILE A 20 -2.10 -5.92 11.31
N ILE A 21 -2.89 -6.58 10.47
CA ILE A 21 -4.22 -7.09 10.86
C ILE A 21 -4.11 -8.10 12.00
N LYS A 22 -3.14 -9.02 11.94
CA LYS A 22 -2.90 -9.99 13.03
C LYS A 22 -2.55 -9.29 14.34
N LYS A 23 -1.66 -8.31 14.30
CA LYS A 23 -1.28 -7.52 15.46
C LYS A 23 -2.47 -6.74 16.04
N LEU A 24 -3.27 -6.10 15.20
CA LEU A 24 -4.48 -5.41 15.63
C LEU A 24 -5.50 -6.36 16.24
N ALA A 25 -5.61 -7.61 15.75
CA ALA A 25 -6.49 -8.61 16.31
C ALA A 25 -6.09 -9.03 17.75
N GLU A 26 -4.78 -9.01 18.04
CA GLU A 26 -4.25 -9.25 19.39
C GLU A 26 -4.48 -8.05 20.31
N GLU A 27 -4.27 -6.83 19.83
CA GLU A 27 -4.40 -5.58 20.58
C GLU A 27 -5.87 -5.17 20.82
N LEU A 28 -6.80 -5.61 19.95
CA LEU A 28 -8.21 -5.25 19.96
C LEU A 28 -9.12 -6.48 20.03
N PRO A 29 -9.20 -7.17 21.18
CA PRO A 29 -9.93 -8.45 21.32
C PRO A 29 -11.38 -8.38 20.85
N HIS A 30 -12.08 -7.26 21.08
CA HIS A 30 -13.47 -7.06 20.67
C HIS A 30 -13.67 -7.03 19.14
N HIS A 31 -12.59 -6.83 18.37
CA HIS A 31 -12.59 -6.81 16.92
C HIS A 31 -11.84 -7.98 16.30
N SER A 32 -11.24 -8.86 17.11
CA SER A 32 -10.33 -9.93 16.69
C SER A 32 -10.96 -10.85 15.63
N GLU A 33 -12.15 -11.37 15.89
CA GLU A 33 -12.85 -12.26 14.95
C GLU A 33 -13.07 -11.60 13.58
N ARG A 34 -13.53 -10.35 13.56
CA ARG A 34 -13.77 -9.60 12.31
C ARG A 34 -12.46 -9.29 11.59
N LEU A 35 -11.39 -8.95 12.32
CA LEU A 35 -10.06 -8.70 11.77
C LEU A 35 -9.50 -9.97 11.13
N LEU A 36 -9.53 -11.09 11.84
CA LEU A 36 -9.04 -12.37 11.33
C LEU A 36 -9.84 -12.86 10.13
N ALA A 37 -11.15 -12.69 10.12
CA ALA A 37 -12.00 -13.04 8.97
C ALA A 37 -11.65 -12.24 7.69
N THR A 38 -11.03 -11.06 7.81
CA THR A 38 -10.56 -10.33 6.63
C THR A 38 -9.37 -10.98 5.94
N LEU A 39 -8.56 -11.76 6.68
CA LEU A 39 -7.35 -12.40 6.15
C LEU A 39 -7.65 -13.40 5.04
N ASP A 40 -8.76 -14.13 5.13
CA ASP A 40 -9.18 -15.11 4.12
C ASP A 40 -9.49 -14.46 2.76
N ARG A 41 -9.79 -13.17 2.79
CA ARG A 41 -10.13 -12.36 1.61
C ARG A 41 -8.90 -11.71 0.98
N ILE A 42 -7.76 -11.68 1.67
CA ILE A 42 -6.54 -11.04 1.18
C ILE A 42 -5.96 -11.81 0.00
N LYS A 43 -5.62 -11.07 -1.04
CA LYS A 43 -4.90 -11.53 -2.22
C LYS A 43 -3.66 -10.68 -2.41
N ASP A 44 -2.51 -11.25 -2.11
CA ASP A 44 -1.20 -10.61 -2.22
C ASP A 44 -0.76 -10.59 -3.69
N MET A 45 -0.80 -9.42 -4.30
CA MET A 45 -0.45 -9.22 -5.71
C MET A 45 1.05 -9.43 -5.96
N HIS A 46 1.91 -9.12 -4.99
CA HIS A 46 3.35 -9.38 -5.09
C HIS A 46 3.62 -10.88 -5.26
N LYS A 47 2.92 -11.75 -4.51
CA LYS A 47 3.07 -13.21 -4.65
C LYS A 47 2.63 -13.71 -6.03
N ILE A 48 1.59 -13.11 -6.60
CA ILE A 48 1.10 -13.46 -7.94
C ILE A 48 2.14 -13.06 -8.98
N ILE A 49 2.57 -11.80 -8.98
CA ILE A 49 3.54 -11.28 -9.93
C ILE A 49 4.85 -12.06 -9.84
N SER A 50 5.44 -12.18 -8.65
CA SER A 50 6.75 -12.80 -8.47
C SER A 50 6.83 -14.29 -8.89
N LYS A 51 5.69 -14.98 -8.94
CA LYS A 51 5.64 -16.39 -9.32
C LYS A 51 5.21 -16.64 -10.76
N GLN A 52 4.48 -15.71 -11.37
CA GLN A 52 3.76 -15.99 -12.61
C GLN A 52 4.10 -15.01 -13.74
N TYR A 53 4.71 -13.88 -13.43
CA TYR A 53 4.96 -12.85 -14.42
C TYR A 53 6.32 -12.18 -14.20
N TYR A 54 7.06 -11.95 -15.27
CA TYR A 54 8.30 -11.19 -15.27
C TYR A 54 8.35 -10.22 -16.44
N HIS A 55 8.83 -9.03 -16.17
CA HIS A 55 9.11 -8.03 -17.19
C HIS A 55 10.56 -7.55 -17.05
N PRO A 56 11.33 -7.36 -18.15
CA PRO A 56 12.72 -6.89 -18.10
C PRO A 56 12.90 -5.59 -17.29
N GLY A 57 11.92 -4.70 -17.38
CA GLY A 57 11.89 -3.44 -16.61
C GLY A 57 11.77 -3.61 -15.09
N PHE A 58 11.55 -4.83 -14.58
CA PHE A 58 11.59 -5.10 -13.14
C PHE A 58 13.02 -5.12 -12.57
N HIS A 59 14.03 -5.23 -13.43
CA HIS A 59 15.45 -5.24 -13.05
C HIS A 59 15.78 -6.24 -11.91
N GLY A 60 15.09 -7.37 -11.88
CA GLY A 60 15.25 -8.40 -10.85
C GLY A 60 14.53 -8.11 -9.53
N SER A 61 13.76 -7.04 -9.43
CA SER A 61 13.00 -6.67 -8.23
C SER A 61 11.49 -6.71 -8.48
N PHE A 62 10.74 -7.30 -7.57
CA PHE A 62 9.27 -7.33 -7.59
C PHE A 62 8.64 -6.26 -6.68
N SER A 63 9.43 -5.31 -6.19
CA SER A 63 8.90 -4.14 -5.48
C SER A 63 8.00 -3.31 -6.40
N LEU A 64 6.93 -2.76 -5.86
CA LEU A 64 6.00 -1.90 -6.61
C LEU A 64 6.70 -0.73 -7.30
N LYS A 65 7.78 -0.21 -6.70
CA LYS A 65 8.65 0.83 -7.25
C LYS A 65 9.29 0.47 -8.61
N TYR A 66 9.50 -0.82 -8.89
CA TYR A 66 10.04 -1.32 -10.15
C TYR A 66 8.93 -1.88 -11.06
N VAL A 67 7.95 -2.54 -10.48
CA VAL A 67 6.84 -3.13 -11.22
C VAL A 67 5.95 -2.06 -11.84
N ALA A 68 5.63 -1.01 -11.09
CA ALA A 68 4.74 0.04 -11.57
C ALA A 68 5.30 0.78 -12.79
N PRO A 69 6.51 1.37 -12.79
CA PRO A 69 7.02 2.06 -13.98
C PRO A 69 7.22 1.16 -15.19
N ALA A 70 7.48 -0.14 -14.99
CA ALA A 70 7.64 -1.09 -16.07
C ALA A 70 6.31 -1.41 -16.79
N LEU A 71 5.20 -1.42 -16.06
CA LEU A 71 3.86 -1.69 -16.58
C LEU A 71 3.07 -0.42 -16.91
N LEU A 72 3.38 0.68 -16.25
CA LEU A 72 2.67 1.95 -16.26
C LEU A 72 3.70 3.11 -16.34
N PRO A 73 4.34 3.31 -17.49
CA PRO A 73 5.41 4.33 -17.64
C PRO A 73 4.95 5.75 -17.28
N GLU A 74 3.65 6.02 -17.39
CA GLU A 74 3.06 7.31 -17.06
C GLU A 74 2.85 7.54 -15.56
N MET A 75 2.97 6.50 -14.74
CA MET A 75 2.78 6.58 -13.30
C MET A 75 4.12 6.64 -12.57
N SER A 76 4.42 7.79 -11.98
CA SER A 76 5.66 8.06 -11.28
C SER A 76 5.41 8.61 -9.88
N TYR A 77 6.37 8.38 -8.97
CA TYR A 77 6.41 8.97 -7.64
C TYR A 77 7.28 10.24 -7.59
N GLU A 78 7.94 10.60 -8.68
CA GLU A 78 8.95 11.68 -8.73
C GLU A 78 8.41 13.06 -8.32
N ASN A 79 7.13 13.30 -8.56
CA ASN A 79 6.48 14.57 -8.23
C ASN A 79 5.93 14.63 -6.79
N LEU A 80 6.08 13.57 -6.01
CA LEU A 80 5.61 13.54 -4.63
C LEU A 80 6.70 14.01 -3.66
N THR A 81 6.30 14.72 -2.62
CA THR A 81 7.19 15.12 -1.53
C THR A 81 7.68 13.91 -0.73
N VAL A 82 6.81 12.91 -0.55
CA VAL A 82 7.11 11.61 0.05
C VAL A 82 7.09 10.56 -1.06
N GLN A 83 8.19 9.83 -1.22
CA GLN A 83 8.36 8.87 -2.32
C GLN A 83 8.62 7.45 -1.85
N GLU A 84 8.85 7.24 -0.56
CA GLU A 84 9.18 5.94 0.02
C GLU A 84 8.49 5.73 1.37
N GLY A 85 8.11 4.47 1.67
CA GLY A 85 7.42 4.12 2.91
C GLY A 85 8.23 4.42 4.18
N GLN A 86 9.56 4.29 4.14
CA GLN A 86 10.41 4.66 5.27
C GLN A 86 10.36 6.17 5.54
N GLN A 87 10.43 6.98 4.49
CA GLN A 87 10.27 8.43 4.58
C GLN A 87 8.88 8.79 5.13
N ALA A 88 7.83 8.12 4.66
CA ALA A 88 6.47 8.32 5.15
C ALA A 88 6.37 8.07 6.67
N GLY A 89 7.02 7.02 7.17
CA GLY A 89 7.09 6.73 8.61
C GLY A 89 7.76 7.84 9.41
N LEU A 90 8.89 8.37 8.93
CA LEU A 90 9.61 9.47 9.58
C LEU A 90 8.79 10.77 9.58
N GLU A 91 8.16 11.10 8.46
CA GLU A 91 7.28 12.27 8.36
C GLU A 91 6.05 12.13 9.28
N TYR A 92 5.49 10.93 9.41
CA TYR A 92 4.41 10.67 10.36
C TYR A 92 4.85 10.94 11.82
N LEU A 93 6.01 10.43 12.22
CA LEU A 93 6.55 10.69 13.56
C LEU A 93 6.76 12.19 13.80
N ARG A 94 7.27 12.93 12.80
CA ARG A 94 7.42 14.36 12.86
C ARG A 94 6.06 15.08 12.95
N MET A 95 5.04 14.61 12.24
CA MET A 95 3.69 15.18 12.28
C MET A 95 3.06 15.10 13.68
N ILE A 96 3.26 13.96 14.38
CA ILE A 96 2.69 13.76 15.72
C ILE A 96 3.51 14.40 16.84
N ASP A 97 4.73 14.90 16.56
CA ASP A 97 5.58 15.56 17.54
C ASP A 97 4.89 16.85 18.05
N PRO A 98 4.76 17.04 19.38
CA PRO A 98 4.22 18.26 19.95
C PRO A 98 4.98 19.53 19.56
N ALA A 99 6.29 19.43 19.24
CA ALA A 99 7.13 20.56 18.85
C ALA A 99 6.88 21.02 17.40
N THR A 100 6.22 20.22 16.56
CA THR A 100 5.90 20.59 15.18
C THR A 100 4.74 21.59 15.12
N SER A 101 4.91 22.67 14.35
CA SER A 101 3.87 23.69 14.22
C SER A 101 2.59 23.15 13.55
N PRO A 102 1.41 23.73 13.81
CA PRO A 102 0.16 23.32 13.19
C PRO A 102 0.21 23.38 11.65
N GLU A 103 0.83 24.39 11.08
CA GLU A 103 0.98 24.57 9.63
C GLU A 103 1.83 23.47 9.03
N GLU A 104 2.92 23.12 9.71
CA GLU A 104 3.80 22.03 9.25
C GLU A 104 3.13 20.66 9.38
N LYS A 105 2.35 20.44 10.44
CA LYS A 105 1.54 19.20 10.58
C LYS A 105 0.57 19.02 9.44
N GLU A 106 -0.14 20.06 9.03
CA GLU A 106 -1.09 19.98 7.91
C GLU A 106 -0.35 19.72 6.60
N ARG A 107 0.78 20.38 6.35
CA ARG A 107 1.61 20.16 5.17
C ARG A 107 2.12 18.70 5.09
N ILE A 108 2.59 18.15 6.20
CA ILE A 108 3.04 16.75 6.24
C ILE A 108 1.87 15.80 6.01
N LYS A 109 0.73 16.05 6.62
CA LYS A 109 -0.48 15.25 6.44
C LYS A 109 -0.91 15.20 4.96
N ASP A 110 -0.93 16.34 4.28
CA ASP A 110 -1.27 16.39 2.86
C ASP A 110 -0.29 15.60 2.00
N ALA A 111 1.02 15.69 2.29
CA ALA A 111 2.05 14.93 1.62
C ALA A 111 1.90 13.41 1.84
N LEU A 112 1.58 12.98 3.06
CA LEU A 112 1.33 11.57 3.39
C LEU A 112 0.04 11.05 2.71
N LEU A 113 -1.01 11.84 2.66
CA LEU A 113 -2.26 11.48 1.97
C LEU A 113 -2.04 11.34 0.47
N ALA A 114 -1.26 12.25 -0.13
CA ALA A 114 -0.91 12.16 -1.55
C ALA A 114 -0.09 10.89 -1.85
N TYR A 115 0.89 10.58 -1.00
CA TYR A 115 1.69 9.36 -1.12
C TYR A 115 0.83 8.09 -1.02
N CYS A 116 0.02 7.96 0.03
CA CYS A 116 -0.85 6.79 0.22
C CYS A 116 -1.89 6.65 -0.90
N GLY A 117 -2.43 7.77 -1.39
CA GLY A 117 -3.34 7.79 -2.51
C GLY A 117 -2.69 7.27 -3.79
N GLN A 118 -1.46 7.72 -4.08
CA GLN A 118 -0.68 7.25 -5.23
C GLN A 118 -0.36 5.75 -5.13
N ASP A 119 0.10 5.29 -3.97
CA ASP A 119 0.39 3.86 -3.73
C ASP A 119 -0.85 2.99 -4.02
N THR A 120 -2.00 3.38 -3.51
CA THR A 120 -3.25 2.65 -3.74
C THR A 120 -3.67 2.69 -5.21
N LEU A 121 -3.59 3.85 -5.86
CA LEU A 121 -3.94 4.00 -7.28
C LEU A 121 -3.03 3.15 -8.17
N VAL A 122 -1.74 3.14 -7.88
CA VAL A 122 -0.76 2.32 -8.62
C VAL A 122 -1.11 0.83 -8.52
N MET A 123 -1.48 0.32 -7.35
CA MET A 123 -1.91 -1.07 -7.20
C MET A 123 -3.14 -1.40 -8.04
N VAL A 124 -4.14 -0.49 -8.09
CA VAL A 124 -5.32 -0.65 -8.94
C VAL A 124 -4.92 -0.73 -10.41
N LYS A 125 -4.07 0.19 -10.87
CA LYS A 125 -3.63 0.25 -12.27
C LYS A 125 -2.76 -0.94 -12.67
N VAL A 126 -1.82 -1.37 -11.83
CA VAL A 126 -1.03 -2.59 -12.06
C VAL A 126 -1.95 -3.80 -12.20
N ARG A 127 -2.98 -3.93 -11.34
CA ARG A 127 -3.98 -4.99 -11.48
C ARG A 127 -4.73 -4.92 -12.81
N GLU A 128 -5.16 -3.73 -13.23
CA GLU A 128 -5.85 -3.53 -14.51
C GLU A 128 -4.97 -3.97 -15.70
N GLU A 129 -3.68 -3.62 -15.70
CA GLU A 129 -2.74 -4.04 -16.75
C GLU A 129 -2.52 -5.57 -16.75
N LEU A 130 -2.33 -6.17 -15.58
CA LEU A 130 -2.18 -7.62 -15.49
C LEU A 130 -3.41 -8.36 -16.01
N LEU A 131 -4.62 -7.86 -15.78
CA LEU A 131 -5.85 -8.49 -16.30
C LEU A 131 -5.99 -8.42 -17.82
N LYS A 132 -5.25 -7.56 -18.50
CA LYS A 132 -5.21 -7.52 -19.97
C LYS A 132 -4.31 -8.62 -20.57
N LEU A 133 -3.47 -9.23 -19.75
CA LEU A 133 -2.53 -10.26 -20.19
C LEU A 133 -3.13 -11.68 -20.15
N PHE A 134 -4.28 -11.84 -19.53
CA PHE A 134 -4.98 -13.10 -19.34
C PHE A 134 -6.42 -13.03 -19.85
#